data_50ab01e0775b11e01dba7a95e8d435cc
#
_entry.id   50ab01e0775b11e01dba7a95e8d435cc
#
_cell.length_a   1.000
_cell.length_b   1.000
_cell.length_c   1.000
_cell.angle_alpha   90.00
_cell.angle_beta   90.00
_cell.angle_gamma   90.00
#
_symmetry.space_group_name_H-M   'P 1'
#
loop_
_entity.id
_entity.type
_entity.pdbx_description
1 polymer ?
#
loop_
_entity_poly.entity_id
_entity_poly.type
_entity_poly.pdbx_seq_one_letter_code
_entity_poly.pdbx_strand_id
1 'polypeptide(L)'
;EYSEIIEAKKKLIEGINNGTDDRCAGCFALKERDWDNIEDEELNSISVENHSLCNMKCSYCSDVYYGGVEPQYSLEHLFEGLNDVGDDLHIAWGGGEPTVRKDFNDLFLSLNEKFHPKTQRVFTNALKYSRVLQEALDSRSTSITTSIDAGVEDTFRKVRDSKGLDKVLQFLERYSQNSPDLITIKYIFTVD
;
A
#
# COMPACT_ATOMS: atom_id res chain seq x y z
N GLU A 1 10.19 -17.73 -6.53
CA GLU A 1 9.49 -18.47 -5.45
C GLU A 1 9.91 -17.92 -4.07
N TYR A 2 9.10 -18.14 -3.01
CA TYR A 2 9.37 -17.58 -1.68
C TYR A 2 10.73 -18.03 -1.11
N SER A 3 11.09 -19.31 -1.33
CA SER A 3 12.39 -19.86 -0.96
C SER A 3 13.59 -19.12 -1.60
N GLU A 4 13.45 -18.63 -2.82
CA GLU A 4 14.50 -17.88 -3.51
C GLU A 4 14.69 -16.48 -2.90
N ILE A 5 13.58 -15.87 -2.42
CA ILE A 5 13.63 -14.58 -1.74
C ILE A 5 14.35 -14.72 -0.40
N ILE A 6 14.05 -15.75 0.38
CA ILE A 6 14.73 -16.04 1.65
C ILE A 6 16.23 -16.29 1.44
N GLU A 7 16.57 -17.09 0.44
CA GLU A 7 17.98 -17.36 0.11
C GLU A 7 18.73 -16.09 -0.33
N ALA A 8 18.10 -15.25 -1.15
CA ALA A 8 18.65 -13.95 -1.55
C ALA A 8 18.86 -13.02 -0.36
N LYS A 9 17.92 -13.01 0.59
CA LYS A 9 18.01 -12.23 1.84
C LYS A 9 19.16 -12.70 2.69
N LYS A 10 19.32 -14.02 2.90
CA LYS A 10 20.46 -14.61 3.64
C LYS A 10 21.79 -14.18 3.03
N LYS A 11 21.96 -14.33 1.71
CA LYS A 11 23.18 -13.92 0.99
C LYS A 11 23.47 -12.42 1.16
N LEU A 12 22.44 -11.58 1.10
CA LEU A 12 22.61 -10.14 1.31
C LEU A 12 23.11 -9.84 2.71
N ILE A 13 22.51 -10.43 3.74
CA ILE A 13 22.91 -10.22 5.16
C ILE A 13 24.34 -10.71 5.39
N GLU A 14 24.68 -11.89 4.89
CA GLU A 14 26.05 -12.42 4.97
C GLU A 14 27.06 -11.51 4.27
N GLY A 15 26.71 -11.01 3.09
CA GLY A 15 27.56 -10.08 2.32
C GLY A 15 27.78 -8.76 3.05
N ILE A 16 26.76 -8.20 3.69
CA ILE A 16 26.88 -6.98 4.49
C ILE A 16 27.77 -7.23 5.70
N ASN A 17 27.53 -8.30 6.46
CA ASN A 17 28.28 -8.64 7.66
C ASN A 17 29.76 -8.92 7.37
N ASN A 18 30.08 -9.51 6.22
CA ASN A 18 31.44 -9.82 5.79
C ASN A 18 32.12 -8.67 5.02
N GLY A 19 31.42 -7.55 4.81
CA GLY A 19 31.93 -6.41 4.06
C GLY A 19 32.15 -6.69 2.56
N THR A 20 31.50 -7.72 2.00
CA THR A 20 31.57 -8.08 0.58
C THR A 20 30.41 -7.54 -0.24
N ASP A 21 29.40 -6.95 0.40
CA ASP A 21 28.25 -6.30 -0.24
C ASP A 21 28.12 -4.86 0.26
N ASP A 22 28.20 -3.91 -0.65
CA ASP A 22 28.18 -2.48 -0.36
C ASP A 22 26.83 -1.80 -0.71
N ARG A 23 25.81 -2.56 -1.14
CA ARG A 23 24.50 -2.02 -1.54
C ARG A 23 23.82 -1.17 -0.47
N CYS A 24 24.13 -1.45 0.80
CA CYS A 24 23.61 -0.69 1.93
C CYS A 24 24.65 0.28 2.53
N ALA A 25 25.84 0.40 1.94
CA ALA A 25 26.89 1.30 2.46
C ALA A 25 26.40 2.76 2.47
N GLY A 26 26.57 3.43 3.60
CA GLY A 26 26.10 4.80 3.78
C GLY A 26 24.59 4.99 3.97
N CYS A 27 23.81 3.92 4.05
CA CYS A 27 22.39 4.01 4.35
C CYS A 27 22.19 4.47 5.81
N PHE A 28 21.45 5.57 6.00
CA PHE A 28 21.17 6.12 7.33
C PHE A 28 20.36 5.17 8.24
N ALA A 29 19.65 4.22 7.64
CA ALA A 29 18.86 3.22 8.34
C ALA A 29 19.67 1.97 8.72
N LEU A 30 20.89 1.82 8.18
CA LEU A 30 21.77 0.69 8.52
C LEU A 30 22.26 0.87 9.95
N LYS A 31 21.93 -0.07 10.80
CA LYS A 31 22.39 -0.12 12.20
C LYS A 31 23.08 -1.44 12.45
N GLU A 32 24.24 -1.38 13.10
CA GLU A 32 24.91 -2.56 13.62
C GLU A 32 24.06 -3.14 14.76
N ARG A 33 23.67 -4.40 14.63
CA ARG A 33 22.98 -5.17 15.67
C ARG A 33 23.22 -6.65 15.45
N ASP A 34 23.14 -7.41 16.53
CA ASP A 34 23.05 -8.87 16.42
C ASP A 34 21.69 -9.23 15.80
N TRP A 35 21.75 -9.96 14.70
CA TRP A 35 20.56 -10.51 14.07
C TRP A 35 20.30 -11.88 14.66
N ASP A 36 19.16 -12.04 15.32
CA ASP A 36 18.69 -13.34 15.76
C ASP A 36 18.48 -14.27 14.56
N ASN A 37 18.36 -15.55 14.79
CA ASN A 37 18.24 -16.57 13.74
C ASN A 37 17.16 -16.20 12.70
N ILE A 38 17.56 -16.12 11.43
CA ILE A 38 16.67 -15.78 10.30
C ILE A 38 15.71 -16.94 9.98
N GLU A 39 15.90 -18.12 10.61
CA GLU A 39 15.14 -19.33 10.29
C GLU A 39 13.67 -19.28 10.70
N ASP A 40 13.31 -18.39 11.64
CA ASP A 40 11.95 -18.27 12.20
C ASP A 40 11.28 -16.92 11.86
N GLU A 41 11.68 -16.23 10.78
CA GLU A 41 11.03 -14.97 10.39
C GLU A 41 9.64 -15.24 9.79
N GLU A 42 8.63 -15.00 10.59
CA GLU A 42 7.25 -14.90 10.14
C GLU A 42 7.05 -13.64 9.26
N LEU A 43 6.22 -13.76 8.23
CA LEU A 43 5.85 -12.62 7.40
C LEU A 43 4.78 -11.78 8.11
N ASN A 44 5.18 -10.63 8.64
CA ASN A 44 4.31 -9.73 9.40
C ASN A 44 3.85 -8.49 8.61
N SER A 45 4.33 -8.30 7.38
CA SER A 45 3.94 -7.15 6.56
C SER A 45 3.94 -7.48 5.07
N ILE A 46 2.85 -7.13 4.39
CA ILE A 46 2.70 -7.23 2.93
C ILE A 46 2.34 -5.84 2.40
N SER A 47 3.10 -5.33 1.41
CA SER A 47 2.72 -4.17 0.63
C SER A 47 2.30 -4.59 -0.78
N VAL A 48 1.06 -4.28 -1.15
CA VAL A 48 0.47 -4.61 -2.46
C VAL A 48 0.53 -3.39 -3.35
N GLU A 49 1.58 -3.29 -4.16
CA GLU A 49 1.86 -2.16 -5.06
C GLU A 49 2.26 -2.64 -6.47
N ASN A 50 1.63 -3.71 -6.95
CA ASN A 50 1.99 -4.39 -8.19
C ASN A 50 1.42 -3.76 -9.46
N HIS A 51 0.85 -2.57 -9.38
CA HIS A 51 0.30 -1.84 -10.53
C HIS A 51 0.46 -0.33 -10.34
N SER A 52 0.37 0.41 -11.44
CA SER A 52 0.34 1.88 -11.44
C SER A 52 -0.93 2.47 -12.08
N LEU A 53 -1.98 1.66 -12.25
CA LEU A 53 -3.29 2.14 -12.69
C LEU A 53 -3.84 3.18 -11.72
N CYS A 54 -4.20 4.34 -12.23
CA CYS A 54 -4.78 5.41 -11.43
C CYS A 54 -5.76 6.23 -12.27
N ASN A 55 -6.80 6.75 -11.63
CA ASN A 55 -7.76 7.68 -12.23
C ASN A 55 -7.38 9.16 -12.02
N MET A 56 -6.17 9.43 -11.55
CA MET A 56 -5.55 10.75 -11.42
C MET A 56 -4.12 10.74 -11.97
N LYS A 57 -3.60 11.92 -12.35
CA LYS A 57 -2.21 12.14 -12.76
C LYS A 57 -1.62 13.30 -11.96
N CYS A 58 -1.38 13.04 -10.67
CA CYS A 58 -0.88 14.07 -9.76
C CYS A 58 0.46 14.62 -10.23
N SER A 59 0.66 15.95 -10.16
CA SER A 59 1.87 16.63 -10.61
C SER A 59 3.16 16.16 -9.94
N TYR A 60 3.06 15.59 -8.76
CA TYR A 60 4.18 15.02 -7.99
C TYR A 60 4.33 13.50 -8.14
N CYS A 61 3.43 12.81 -8.87
CA CYS A 61 3.63 11.40 -9.20
C CYS A 61 4.74 11.21 -10.22
N SER A 62 5.56 10.19 -10.00
CA SER A 62 6.59 9.82 -10.96
C SER A 62 6.01 8.93 -12.06
N ASP A 63 6.11 9.35 -13.32
CA ASP A 63 5.71 8.53 -14.47
C ASP A 63 6.47 7.19 -14.56
N VAL A 64 7.65 7.12 -13.96
CA VAL A 64 8.45 5.89 -13.91
C VAL A 64 7.79 4.83 -13.02
N TYR A 65 7.13 5.26 -11.94
CA TYR A 65 6.51 4.36 -10.95
C TYR A 65 4.99 4.29 -11.09
N TYR A 66 4.35 5.30 -11.69
CA TYR A 66 2.89 5.44 -11.75
C TYR A 66 2.41 5.79 -13.17
N GLY A 67 2.87 4.99 -14.15
CA GLY A 67 2.62 5.22 -15.58
C GLY A 67 1.33 4.62 -16.13
N GLY A 68 0.37 4.22 -15.30
CA GLY A 68 -0.87 3.56 -15.74
C GLY A 68 -0.67 2.11 -16.22
N VAL A 69 0.32 1.44 -15.67
CA VAL A 69 0.70 0.08 -16.06
C VAL A 69 -0.17 -0.95 -15.33
N GLU A 70 -0.71 -1.89 -16.09
CA GLU A 70 -1.42 -3.07 -15.57
C GLU A 70 -0.48 -3.97 -14.73
N PRO A 71 -1.01 -4.77 -13.82
CA PRO A 71 -0.22 -5.75 -13.09
C PRO A 71 0.48 -6.71 -14.05
N GLN A 72 1.78 -6.93 -13.84
CA GLN A 72 2.57 -7.84 -14.68
C GLN A 72 2.48 -9.31 -14.26
N TYR A 73 1.91 -9.57 -13.08
CA TYR A 73 1.76 -10.92 -12.51
C TYR A 73 0.50 -10.99 -11.65
N SER A 74 -0.02 -12.21 -11.51
CA SER A 74 -1.15 -12.47 -10.61
C SER A 74 -0.68 -12.54 -9.16
N LEU A 75 -1.32 -11.77 -8.30
CA LEU A 75 -1.10 -11.85 -6.86
C LEU A 75 -1.74 -13.09 -6.25
N GLU A 76 -2.77 -13.66 -6.87
CA GLU A 76 -3.42 -14.90 -6.42
C GLU A 76 -2.43 -16.03 -6.28
N HIS A 77 -1.61 -16.28 -7.32
CA HIS A 77 -0.58 -17.32 -7.29
C HIS A 77 0.51 -17.08 -6.24
N LEU A 78 0.85 -15.81 -5.99
CA LEU A 78 1.78 -15.47 -4.93
C LEU A 78 1.19 -15.83 -3.56
N PHE A 79 -0.06 -15.45 -3.34
CA PHE A 79 -0.73 -15.67 -2.06
C PHE A 79 -1.17 -17.11 -1.84
N GLU A 80 -1.46 -17.89 -2.90
CA GLU A 80 -1.71 -19.33 -2.79
C GLU A 80 -0.51 -20.07 -2.19
N GLY A 81 0.71 -19.68 -2.59
CA GLY A 81 1.95 -20.28 -2.09
C GLY A 81 2.40 -19.77 -0.71
N LEU A 82 1.75 -18.76 -0.17
CA LEU A 82 2.10 -18.17 1.11
C LEU A 82 1.31 -18.86 2.23
N ASN A 83 1.96 -19.65 3.06
CA ASN A 83 1.31 -20.40 4.15
C ASN A 83 1.77 -19.94 5.55
N ASP A 84 2.97 -19.38 5.66
CA ASP A 84 3.56 -18.98 6.93
C ASP A 84 3.51 -17.46 7.08
N VAL A 85 2.41 -16.97 7.64
CA VAL A 85 2.23 -15.57 8.03
C VAL A 85 2.08 -15.48 9.54
N GLY A 86 2.65 -14.43 10.13
CA GLY A 86 2.54 -14.19 11.55
C GLY A 86 1.14 -13.73 11.97
N ASP A 87 0.79 -13.96 13.23
CA ASP A 87 -0.47 -13.53 13.83
C ASP A 87 -0.65 -12.00 13.79
N ASP A 88 0.44 -11.25 13.68
CA ASP A 88 0.47 -9.79 13.61
C ASP A 88 0.57 -9.26 12.17
N LEU A 89 0.07 -9.97 11.18
CA LEU A 89 0.14 -9.55 9.77
C LEU A 89 -0.54 -8.20 9.53
N HIS A 90 0.19 -7.31 8.87
CA HIS A 90 -0.30 -6.03 8.36
C HIS A 90 -0.27 -6.00 6.84
N ILE A 91 -1.36 -5.56 6.19
CA ILE A 91 -1.40 -5.41 4.74
C ILE A 91 -1.59 -3.94 4.36
N ALA A 92 -0.70 -3.43 3.49
CA ALA A 92 -0.82 -2.11 2.90
C ALA A 92 -1.18 -2.23 1.41
N TRP A 93 -2.21 -1.51 0.98
CA TRP A 93 -2.68 -1.47 -0.40
C TRP A 93 -2.35 -0.12 -1.01
N GLY A 94 -1.54 -0.12 -2.06
CA GLY A 94 -1.06 1.10 -2.70
C GLY A 94 -0.73 0.89 -4.18
N GLY A 95 0.35 1.52 -4.62
CA GLY A 95 0.72 1.58 -6.03
C GLY A 95 0.02 2.74 -6.72
N GLY A 96 -0.79 2.48 -7.74
CA GLY A 96 -1.68 3.47 -8.33
C GLY A 96 -2.87 3.79 -7.43
N GLU A 97 -4.08 3.61 -7.96
CA GLU A 97 -5.31 3.68 -7.16
C GLU A 97 -5.90 2.27 -7.02
N PRO A 98 -5.84 1.63 -5.85
CA PRO A 98 -6.30 0.26 -5.69
C PRO A 98 -7.75 0.04 -6.13
N THR A 99 -8.64 0.99 -5.84
CA THR A 99 -10.08 0.86 -6.11
C THR A 99 -10.46 0.90 -7.59
N VAL A 100 -9.54 1.30 -8.50
CA VAL A 100 -9.81 1.26 -9.95
C VAL A 100 -9.54 -0.10 -10.56
N ARG A 101 -8.77 -0.94 -9.91
CA ARG A 101 -8.57 -2.33 -10.34
C ARG A 101 -9.89 -3.09 -10.32
N LYS A 102 -10.07 -3.93 -11.32
CA LYS A 102 -11.30 -4.74 -11.45
C LYS A 102 -11.38 -5.84 -10.40
N ASP A 103 -10.23 -6.40 -10.04
CA ASP A 103 -10.06 -7.52 -9.11
C ASP A 103 -9.80 -7.07 -7.66
N PHE A 104 -9.74 -5.75 -7.39
CA PHE A 104 -9.42 -5.24 -6.05
C PHE A 104 -10.33 -5.80 -4.96
N ASN A 105 -11.65 -5.77 -5.18
CA ASN A 105 -12.59 -6.21 -4.16
C ASN A 105 -12.44 -7.70 -3.85
N ASP A 106 -12.30 -8.54 -4.89
CA ASP A 106 -12.17 -9.99 -4.73
C ASP A 106 -10.85 -10.33 -4.03
N LEU A 107 -9.76 -9.69 -4.45
CA LEU A 107 -8.45 -9.88 -3.85
C LEU A 107 -8.41 -9.40 -2.39
N PHE A 108 -9.00 -8.24 -2.10
CA PHE A 108 -9.07 -7.69 -0.75
C PHE A 108 -9.84 -8.62 0.21
N LEU A 109 -10.98 -9.15 -0.24
CA LEU A 109 -11.78 -10.08 0.54
C LEU A 109 -11.10 -11.43 0.71
N SER A 110 -10.50 -11.99 -0.35
CA SER A 110 -9.82 -13.28 -0.29
C SER A 110 -8.60 -13.27 0.64
N LEU A 111 -7.82 -12.17 0.64
CA LEU A 111 -6.71 -12.01 1.57
C LEU A 111 -7.17 -11.85 3.02
N ASN A 112 -8.26 -11.12 3.21
CA ASN A 112 -8.86 -10.98 4.54
C ASN A 112 -9.35 -12.34 5.09
N GLU A 113 -9.98 -13.13 4.24
CA GLU A 113 -10.48 -14.47 4.61
C GLU A 113 -9.33 -15.46 4.85
N LYS A 114 -8.29 -15.44 4.01
CA LYS A 114 -7.18 -16.39 4.10
C LYS A 114 -6.26 -16.12 5.28
N PHE A 115 -5.89 -14.85 5.48
CA PHE A 115 -4.80 -14.51 6.41
C PHE A 115 -5.26 -13.84 7.70
N HIS A 116 -6.53 -13.42 7.78
CA HIS A 116 -7.08 -12.71 8.94
C HIS A 116 -6.13 -11.61 9.47
N PRO A 117 -5.68 -10.68 8.59
CA PRO A 117 -4.65 -9.72 8.97
C PRO A 117 -5.10 -8.89 10.17
N LYS A 118 -4.17 -8.60 11.08
CA LYS A 118 -4.42 -7.74 12.24
C LYS A 118 -4.90 -6.35 11.82
N THR A 119 -4.32 -5.80 10.77
CA THR A 119 -4.78 -4.54 10.17
C THR A 119 -4.55 -4.52 8.66
N GLN A 120 -5.43 -3.81 7.97
CA GLN A 120 -5.23 -3.42 6.59
C GLN A 120 -5.22 -1.89 6.48
N ARG A 121 -4.39 -1.35 5.60
CA ARG A 121 -4.38 0.08 5.26
C ARG A 121 -4.49 0.26 3.76
N VAL A 122 -5.45 1.05 3.33
CA VAL A 122 -5.65 1.34 1.90
C VAL A 122 -5.28 2.79 1.62
N PHE A 123 -4.30 2.98 0.74
CA PHE A 123 -3.95 4.29 0.19
C PHE A 123 -4.84 4.54 -1.02
N THR A 124 -5.81 5.43 -0.89
CA THR A 124 -6.77 5.72 -1.97
C THR A 124 -6.93 7.22 -2.16
N ASN A 125 -7.15 7.64 -3.40
CA ASN A 125 -7.50 9.03 -3.71
C ASN A 125 -8.98 9.35 -3.46
N ALA A 126 -9.77 8.36 -3.07
CA ALA A 126 -11.18 8.44 -2.75
C ALA A 126 -12.09 9.06 -3.84
N LEU A 127 -11.64 9.11 -5.11
CA LEU A 127 -12.49 9.58 -6.23
C LEU A 127 -13.52 8.53 -6.66
N LYS A 128 -13.31 7.27 -6.27
CA LYS A 128 -14.23 6.15 -6.47
C LYS A 128 -14.63 5.58 -5.12
N TYR A 129 -15.93 5.53 -4.86
CA TYR A 129 -16.45 4.88 -3.66
C TYR A 129 -16.38 3.35 -3.79
N SER A 130 -15.90 2.69 -2.75
CA SER A 130 -15.89 1.23 -2.62
C SER A 130 -16.76 0.80 -1.44
N ARG A 131 -17.78 0.00 -1.71
CA ARG A 131 -18.63 -0.58 -0.66
C ARG A 131 -17.85 -1.55 0.22
N VAL A 132 -16.94 -2.31 -0.36
CA VAL A 132 -16.08 -3.25 0.37
C VAL A 132 -15.22 -2.51 1.40
N LEU A 133 -14.64 -1.35 1.02
CA LEU A 133 -13.90 -0.52 1.97
C LEU A 133 -14.79 0.05 3.08
N GLN A 134 -16.02 0.46 2.76
CA GLN A 134 -16.95 0.93 3.78
C GLN A 134 -17.26 -0.18 4.81
N GLU A 135 -17.59 -1.37 4.34
CA GLU A 135 -17.88 -2.51 5.20
C GLU A 135 -16.66 -2.89 6.07
N ALA A 136 -15.45 -2.81 5.50
CA ALA A 136 -14.21 -3.05 6.22
C ALA A 136 -13.88 -1.96 7.26
N LEU A 137 -14.20 -0.70 6.98
CA LEU A 137 -14.11 0.40 7.96
C LEU A 137 -15.12 0.22 9.09
N ASP A 138 -16.36 -0.12 8.76
CA ASP A 138 -17.44 -0.32 9.74
C ASP A 138 -17.12 -1.51 10.68
N SER A 139 -16.48 -2.55 10.17
CA SER A 139 -15.97 -3.68 10.97
C SER A 139 -14.63 -3.41 11.66
N ARG A 140 -14.04 -2.23 11.45
CA ARG A 140 -12.74 -1.79 12.00
C ARG A 140 -11.54 -2.67 11.60
N SER A 141 -11.64 -3.44 10.52
CA SER A 141 -10.55 -4.27 9.99
C SER A 141 -9.60 -3.51 9.07
N THR A 142 -9.95 -2.27 8.68
CA THR A 142 -9.19 -1.48 7.69
C THR A 142 -9.14 -0.02 8.10
N SER A 143 -8.09 0.66 7.68
CA SER A 143 -7.96 2.12 7.70
C SER A 143 -7.71 2.67 6.29
N ILE A 144 -8.11 3.91 6.06
CA ILE A 144 -7.86 4.63 4.81
C ILE A 144 -6.85 5.76 5.04
N THR A 145 -5.91 5.89 4.12
CA THR A 145 -5.06 7.07 4.01
C THR A 145 -5.29 7.69 2.64
N THR A 146 -5.65 8.96 2.61
CA THR A 146 -5.90 9.72 1.38
C THR A 146 -5.12 11.03 1.37
N SER A 147 -4.79 11.54 0.18
CA SER A 147 -4.20 12.87 -0.01
C SER A 147 -5.19 13.77 -0.72
N ILE A 148 -5.52 14.92 -0.15
CA ILE A 148 -6.42 15.91 -0.75
C ILE A 148 -5.63 17.00 -1.47
N ASP A 149 -4.58 17.55 -0.84
CA ASP A 149 -3.59 18.49 -1.38
C ASP A 149 -4.16 19.81 -1.93
N ALA A 150 -5.44 20.08 -1.72
CA ALA A 150 -6.11 21.28 -2.19
C ALA A 150 -7.35 21.62 -1.36
N GLY A 151 -7.62 22.90 -1.17
CA GLY A 151 -8.84 23.39 -0.52
C GLY A 151 -9.94 23.85 -1.49
N VAL A 152 -9.61 23.95 -2.80
CA VAL A 152 -10.55 24.38 -3.85
C VAL A 152 -10.33 23.55 -5.12
N GLU A 153 -11.40 23.44 -5.93
CA GLU A 153 -11.41 22.61 -7.15
C GLU A 153 -10.31 22.99 -8.16
N ASP A 154 -10.05 24.30 -8.33
CA ASP A 154 -9.03 24.75 -9.28
C ASP A 154 -7.60 24.31 -8.88
N THR A 155 -7.27 24.37 -7.59
CA THR A 155 -6.00 23.85 -7.08
C THR A 155 -5.96 22.33 -7.15
N PHE A 156 -7.08 21.67 -6.80
CA PHE A 156 -7.18 20.21 -6.91
C PHE A 156 -6.91 19.75 -8.34
N ARG A 157 -7.49 20.41 -9.32
CA ARG A 157 -7.28 20.10 -10.74
C ARG A 157 -5.83 20.31 -11.17
N LYS A 158 -5.16 21.36 -10.68
CA LYS A 158 -3.75 21.62 -10.99
C LYS A 158 -2.82 20.57 -10.39
N VAL A 159 -3.05 20.20 -9.12
CA VAL A 159 -2.16 19.31 -8.38
C VAL A 159 -2.44 17.84 -8.69
N ARG A 160 -3.73 17.46 -8.79
CA ARG A 160 -4.16 16.07 -8.95
C ARG A 160 -4.47 15.67 -10.40
N ASP A 161 -4.42 16.64 -11.34
CA ASP A 161 -4.86 16.50 -12.75
C ASP A 161 -6.20 15.79 -12.88
N SER A 162 -7.13 16.17 -12.02
CA SER A 162 -8.47 15.56 -11.94
C SER A 162 -9.49 16.58 -11.46
N LYS A 163 -10.75 16.33 -11.78
CA LYS A 163 -11.89 17.08 -11.23
C LYS A 163 -12.60 16.23 -10.19
N GLY A 164 -13.24 16.87 -9.23
CA GLY A 164 -14.14 16.22 -8.29
C GLY A 164 -13.67 16.25 -6.85
N LEU A 165 -13.08 17.35 -6.41
CA LEU A 165 -12.77 17.58 -5.00
C LEU A 165 -14.01 17.37 -4.12
N ASP A 166 -15.16 17.95 -4.52
CA ASP A 166 -16.42 17.79 -3.76
C ASP A 166 -16.83 16.31 -3.65
N LYS A 167 -16.63 15.53 -4.72
CA LYS A 167 -16.93 14.10 -4.72
C LYS A 167 -16.00 13.32 -3.78
N VAL A 168 -14.71 13.65 -3.77
CA VAL A 168 -13.75 13.08 -2.83
C VAL A 168 -14.17 13.38 -1.40
N LEU A 169 -14.51 14.63 -1.09
CA LEU A 169 -14.96 15.05 0.23
C LEU A 169 -16.25 14.34 0.67
N GLN A 170 -17.24 14.23 -0.22
CA GLN A 170 -18.48 13.46 0.04
C GLN A 170 -18.22 11.99 0.35
N PHE A 171 -17.29 11.35 -0.38
CA PHE A 171 -16.95 9.95 -0.11
C PHE A 171 -16.17 9.79 1.19
N LEU A 172 -15.26 10.71 1.51
CA LEU A 172 -14.57 10.71 2.79
C LEU A 172 -15.52 10.95 3.97
N GLU A 173 -16.46 11.89 3.84
CA GLU A 173 -17.54 12.08 4.82
C GLU A 173 -18.33 10.79 5.04
N ARG A 174 -18.69 10.11 3.97
CA ARG A 174 -19.40 8.82 4.04
C ARG A 174 -18.56 7.74 4.71
N TYR A 175 -17.30 7.59 4.35
CA TYR A 175 -16.39 6.63 4.97
C TYR A 175 -16.18 6.89 6.46
N SER A 176 -16.19 8.17 6.88
CA SER A 176 -15.93 8.57 8.26
C SER A 176 -17.14 8.47 9.20
N GLN A 177 -18.34 8.18 8.69
CA GLN A 177 -19.58 8.23 9.49
C GLN A 177 -19.51 7.38 10.77
N ASN A 178 -19.00 6.16 10.69
CA ASN A 178 -18.93 5.23 11.81
C ASN A 178 -17.51 5.09 12.39
N SER A 179 -16.48 5.46 11.63
CA SER A 179 -15.09 5.20 11.97
C SER A 179 -14.15 6.36 11.56
N PRO A 180 -14.38 7.58 12.07
CA PRO A 180 -13.58 8.75 11.67
C PRO A 180 -12.10 8.62 12.07
N ASP A 181 -11.79 7.89 13.12
CA ASP A 181 -10.45 7.61 13.61
C ASP A 181 -9.63 6.69 12.69
N LEU A 182 -10.29 5.98 11.76
CA LEU A 182 -9.65 5.12 10.75
C LEU A 182 -9.36 5.85 9.43
N ILE A 183 -9.69 7.13 9.32
CA ILE A 183 -9.45 7.95 8.14
C ILE A 183 -8.28 8.91 8.41
N THR A 184 -7.21 8.75 7.65
CA THR A 184 -6.07 9.67 7.68
C THR A 184 -6.08 10.52 6.42
N ILE A 185 -6.11 11.83 6.58
CA ILE A 185 -5.97 12.79 5.47
C ILE A 185 -4.54 13.33 5.48
N LYS A 186 -3.85 13.17 4.36
CA LYS A 186 -2.55 13.80 4.09
C LYS A 186 -2.75 15.05 3.25
N TYR A 187 -1.88 16.02 3.44
CA TYR A 187 -1.79 17.21 2.62
C TYR A 187 -0.33 17.44 2.21
N ILE A 188 -0.06 17.44 0.92
CA ILE A 188 1.26 17.70 0.34
C ILE A 188 1.26 19.15 -0.13
N PHE A 189 2.15 19.95 0.43
CA PHE A 189 2.38 21.32 -0.03
C PHE A 189 3.35 21.27 -1.20
N THR A 190 2.87 21.66 -2.38
CA THR A 190 3.73 21.87 -3.56
C THR A 190 4.14 23.34 -3.61
N VAL A 191 5.39 23.62 -3.92
CA VAL A 191 5.86 24.97 -4.28
C VAL A 191 5.74 25.10 -5.80
N ASP A 192 5.09 26.17 -6.26
CA ASP A 192 4.98 26.54 -7.68
C ASP A 192 6.33 27.01 -8.22
#